data_429354311fcc4e9944fab2b52ca60c53
#
_entry.id   429354311fcc4e9944fab2b52ca60c53
#
_cell.length_a   1.000
_cell.length_b   1.000
_cell.length_c   1.000
_cell.angle_alpha   90.00
_cell.angle_beta   90.00
_cell.angle_gamma   90.00
#
_symmetry.space_group_name_H-M   'P 1'
#
loop_
_entity.id
_entity.type
_entity.pdbx_description
1 polymer ?
#
loop_
_entity_poly.entity_id
_entity_poly.type
_entity_poly.pdbx_seq_one_letter_code
_entity_poly.pdbx_strand_id
1 'polypeptide(L)'
;TERNSLPLTMLFSLFPGGGHFYSEHYVRGGFILAAEVALTYEVFINKPYQQDRRFKQARPYRDSVGKYTEAMLNTTSPEELSLLRTKRDRYANLVRGFSDKKMEEEDLRKAEMAWLIGLHVYNVFDAFGIWMNNRGHSVEQRSMGKALAFALIPGGGQIYNRDFGKAGLLYMGLIGAFTSIGTTQHLIEYYLERRRVIRGEKNFEEEERLSERITHYRKNRNQYIWGGAIIYLYSIGDAIVDALLSDFDNPLHFAIAPSFEGGLQASVGIDF
;
A
#
# COMPACT_ATOMS: atom_id res chain seq x y z
N THR A 1 -31.16 -19.03 -14.40
CA THR A 1 -30.38 -18.29 -13.42
C THR A 1 -30.78 -16.83 -13.52
N GLU A 2 -31.39 -16.27 -12.47
CA GLU A 2 -31.67 -14.83 -12.39
C GLU A 2 -30.38 -14.08 -12.56
N ARG A 3 -30.30 -13.20 -13.58
CA ARG A 3 -29.09 -12.37 -13.82
C ARG A 3 -28.96 -11.39 -12.66
N ASN A 4 -27.85 -11.44 -11.97
CA ASN A 4 -27.54 -10.54 -10.87
C ASN A 4 -27.77 -9.07 -11.25
N SER A 5 -28.46 -8.31 -10.40
CA SER A 5 -28.78 -6.92 -10.71
C SER A 5 -27.57 -6.02 -10.42
N LEU A 6 -27.26 -5.05 -11.31
CA LEU A 6 -26.18 -4.09 -11.10
C LEU A 6 -26.31 -3.33 -9.78
N PRO A 7 -27.48 -2.76 -9.43
CA PRO A 7 -27.62 -2.02 -8.17
C PRO A 7 -27.26 -2.85 -6.95
N LEU A 8 -27.66 -4.12 -6.92
CA LEU A 8 -27.34 -5.01 -5.79
C LEU A 8 -25.88 -5.43 -5.80
N THR A 9 -25.28 -5.72 -6.95
CA THR A 9 -23.85 -6.00 -7.06
C THR A 9 -23.02 -4.82 -6.53
N MET A 10 -23.36 -3.59 -6.90
CA MET A 10 -22.68 -2.38 -6.43
C MET A 10 -22.92 -2.13 -4.95
N LEU A 11 -24.16 -2.30 -4.48
CA LEU A 11 -24.49 -2.16 -3.06
C LEU A 11 -23.70 -3.15 -2.19
N PHE A 12 -23.66 -4.41 -2.58
CA PHE A 12 -22.89 -5.43 -1.85
C PHE A 12 -21.39 -5.20 -1.96
N SER A 13 -20.88 -4.60 -3.05
CA SER A 13 -19.45 -4.28 -3.19
C SER A 13 -18.96 -3.19 -2.25
N LEU A 14 -19.86 -2.45 -1.57
CA LEU A 14 -19.49 -1.56 -0.47
C LEU A 14 -18.99 -2.33 0.78
N PHE A 15 -19.25 -3.63 0.82
CA PHE A 15 -18.71 -4.53 1.83
C PHE A 15 -17.57 -5.36 1.23
N PRO A 16 -16.51 -5.65 2.01
CA PRO A 16 -15.38 -6.46 1.56
C PRO A 16 -15.81 -7.79 0.95
N GLY A 17 -15.53 -8.00 -0.33
CA GLY A 17 -15.91 -9.22 -1.05
C GLY A 17 -17.42 -9.40 -1.31
N GLY A 18 -18.28 -8.51 -0.82
CA GLY A 18 -19.74 -8.69 -0.88
C GLY A 18 -20.30 -8.81 -2.27
N GLY A 19 -19.83 -7.99 -3.23
CA GLY A 19 -20.23 -8.09 -4.64
C GLY A 19 -19.86 -9.44 -5.28
N HIS A 20 -18.71 -10.00 -4.86
CA HIS A 20 -18.26 -11.32 -5.32
C HIS A 20 -19.14 -12.44 -4.74
N PHE A 21 -19.48 -12.39 -3.45
CA PHE A 21 -20.39 -13.34 -2.81
C PHE A 21 -21.78 -13.31 -3.47
N TYR A 22 -22.29 -12.12 -3.76
CA TYR A 22 -23.55 -11.96 -4.46
C TYR A 22 -23.52 -12.53 -5.90
N SER A 23 -22.35 -12.49 -6.52
CA SER A 23 -22.10 -13.04 -7.87
C SER A 23 -21.63 -14.50 -7.87
N GLU A 24 -21.71 -15.21 -6.73
CA GLU A 24 -21.31 -16.62 -6.53
C GLU A 24 -19.80 -16.90 -6.69
N HIS A 25 -18.95 -15.86 -6.66
CA HIS A 25 -17.49 -15.96 -6.71
C HIS A 25 -16.89 -16.06 -5.29
N TYR A 26 -17.27 -17.09 -4.54
CA TYR A 26 -16.97 -17.25 -3.10
C TYR A 26 -15.49 -17.22 -2.73
N VAL A 27 -14.64 -17.89 -3.54
CA VAL A 27 -13.19 -17.94 -3.26
C VAL A 27 -12.58 -16.54 -3.36
N ARG A 28 -12.89 -15.82 -4.44
CA ARG A 28 -12.40 -14.45 -4.67
C ARG A 28 -12.93 -13.49 -3.60
N GLY A 29 -14.22 -13.54 -3.29
CA GLY A 29 -14.83 -12.77 -2.22
C GLY A 29 -14.21 -13.04 -0.86
N GLY A 30 -13.92 -14.31 -0.56
CA GLY A 30 -13.26 -14.72 0.68
C GLY A 30 -11.84 -14.16 0.82
N PHE A 31 -11.05 -14.17 -0.25
CA PHE A 31 -9.72 -13.57 -0.26
C PHE A 31 -9.75 -12.05 -0.03
N ILE A 32 -10.64 -11.34 -0.71
CA ILE A 32 -10.80 -9.88 -0.55
C ILE A 32 -11.24 -9.56 0.87
N LEU A 33 -12.24 -10.27 1.39
CA LEU A 33 -12.70 -10.10 2.77
C LEU A 33 -11.56 -10.30 3.77
N ALA A 34 -10.81 -11.40 3.65
CA ALA A 34 -9.71 -11.68 4.56
C ALA A 34 -8.62 -10.61 4.50
N ALA A 35 -8.24 -10.16 3.31
CA ALA A 35 -7.23 -9.14 3.10
C ALA A 35 -7.67 -7.76 3.64
N GLU A 36 -8.91 -7.33 3.37
CA GLU A 36 -9.44 -6.07 3.89
C GLU A 36 -9.60 -6.09 5.41
N VAL A 37 -10.06 -7.20 5.99
CA VAL A 37 -10.16 -7.36 7.45
C VAL A 37 -8.77 -7.29 8.10
N ALA A 38 -7.77 -7.98 7.53
CA ALA A 38 -6.40 -7.96 8.05
C ALA A 38 -5.80 -6.54 8.00
N LEU A 39 -5.94 -5.83 6.87
CA LEU A 39 -5.46 -4.45 6.73
C LEU A 39 -6.23 -3.49 7.66
N THR A 40 -7.54 -3.65 7.79
CA THR A 40 -8.36 -2.85 8.71
C THR A 40 -7.91 -3.02 10.16
N TYR A 41 -7.68 -4.26 10.58
CA TYR A 41 -7.14 -4.56 11.91
C TYR A 41 -5.77 -3.90 12.13
N GLU A 42 -4.86 -4.03 11.15
CA GLU A 42 -3.52 -3.46 11.25
C GLU A 42 -3.58 -1.92 11.37
N VAL A 43 -4.31 -1.26 10.49
CA VAL A 43 -4.39 0.21 10.39
C VAL A 43 -5.11 0.85 11.58
N PHE A 44 -6.24 0.26 12.01
CA PHE A 44 -7.14 0.91 12.98
C PHE A 44 -7.01 0.39 14.40
N ILE A 45 -6.45 -0.80 14.60
CA ILE A 45 -6.34 -1.43 15.92
C ILE A 45 -4.88 -1.61 16.31
N ASN A 46 -4.10 -2.38 15.54
CA ASN A 46 -2.75 -2.77 15.93
C ASN A 46 -1.77 -1.58 15.95
N LYS A 47 -1.70 -0.77 14.90
CA LYS A 47 -0.80 0.39 14.85
C LYS A 47 -1.10 1.45 15.91
N PRO A 48 -2.35 1.91 16.12
CA PRO A 48 -2.67 2.83 17.20
C PRO A 48 -2.32 2.30 18.59
N TYR A 49 -2.57 1.00 18.84
CA TYR A 49 -2.18 0.37 20.09
C TYR A 49 -0.67 0.38 20.33
N GLN A 50 0.11 0.05 19.30
CA GLN A 50 1.58 0.08 19.39
C GLN A 50 2.11 1.50 19.63
N GLN A 51 1.54 2.51 18.96
CA GLN A 51 1.89 3.92 19.13
C GLN A 51 1.61 4.40 20.57
N ASP A 52 0.44 4.08 21.13
CA ASP A 52 0.08 4.43 22.51
C ASP A 52 1.02 3.74 23.52
N ARG A 53 1.30 2.45 23.33
CA ARG A 53 2.24 1.70 24.15
C ARG A 53 3.63 2.35 24.15
N ARG A 54 4.17 2.75 23.00
CA ARG A 54 5.48 3.41 22.88
C ARG A 54 5.48 4.79 23.51
N PHE A 55 4.40 5.55 23.35
CA PHE A 55 4.24 6.82 24.00
C PHE A 55 4.32 6.71 25.53
N LYS A 56 3.66 5.70 26.10
CA LYS A 56 3.73 5.38 27.53
C LYS A 56 5.14 4.96 27.95
N GLN A 57 5.83 4.15 27.15
CA GLN A 57 7.23 3.76 27.41
C GLN A 57 8.21 4.95 27.37
N ALA A 58 7.96 5.97 26.53
CA ALA A 58 8.80 7.15 26.43
C ALA A 58 8.61 8.14 27.62
N ARG A 59 7.49 8.06 28.34
CA ARG A 59 7.12 8.99 29.41
C ARG A 59 8.21 9.13 30.51
N PRO A 60 8.73 8.04 31.13
CA PRO A 60 9.74 8.17 32.20
C PRO A 60 11.04 8.81 31.70
N TYR A 61 11.39 8.64 30.44
CA TYR A 61 12.56 9.28 29.85
C TYR A 61 12.34 10.80 29.65
N ARG A 62 11.15 11.23 29.22
CA ARG A 62 10.77 12.65 29.15
C ARG A 62 10.76 13.30 30.50
N ASP A 63 10.21 12.65 31.52
CA ASP A 63 10.19 13.14 32.88
C ASP A 63 11.63 13.30 33.42
N SER A 64 12.54 12.37 33.07
CA SER A 64 13.95 12.46 33.40
C SER A 64 14.64 13.63 32.70
N VAL A 65 14.34 13.91 31.43
CA VAL A 65 14.87 15.10 30.73
C VAL A 65 14.42 16.37 31.43
N GLY A 66 13.14 16.48 31.80
CA GLY A 66 12.64 17.62 32.58
C GLY A 66 13.37 17.82 33.90
N LYS A 67 13.48 16.74 34.69
CA LYS A 67 14.18 16.74 35.97
C LYS A 67 15.65 17.24 35.88
N TYR A 68 16.40 16.72 34.90
CA TYR A 68 17.79 17.12 34.72
C TYR A 68 17.94 18.56 34.18
N THR A 69 17.00 19.01 33.35
CA THR A 69 16.93 20.38 32.86
C THR A 69 16.72 21.36 34.03
N GLU A 70 15.76 21.05 34.91
CA GLU A 70 15.48 21.85 36.10
C GLU A 70 16.68 21.87 37.07
N ALA A 71 17.31 20.73 37.31
CA ALA A 71 18.51 20.65 38.15
C ALA A 71 19.67 21.51 37.59
N MET A 72 19.83 21.57 36.26
CA MET A 72 20.82 22.43 35.59
C MET A 72 20.56 23.92 35.81
N LEU A 73 19.33 24.35 35.99
CA LEU A 73 18.99 25.76 36.29
C LEU A 73 19.30 26.14 37.73
N ASN A 74 19.35 25.16 38.62
CA ASN A 74 19.54 25.36 40.07
C ASN A 74 20.96 25.13 40.55
N THR A 75 21.92 24.73 39.68
CA THR A 75 23.30 24.53 40.04
C THR A 75 24.23 25.59 39.46
N THR A 76 25.24 25.99 40.21
CA THR A 76 26.30 26.92 39.77
C THR A 76 27.66 26.25 39.58
N SER A 77 27.79 24.98 40.00
CA SER A 77 29.04 24.22 39.86
C SER A 77 29.28 23.79 38.43
N PRO A 78 30.41 24.14 37.79
CA PRO A 78 30.71 23.71 36.41
C PRO A 78 30.80 22.20 36.24
N GLU A 79 31.31 21.47 37.23
CA GLU A 79 31.45 20.02 37.21
C GLU A 79 30.06 19.33 37.27
N GLU A 80 29.21 19.80 38.18
CA GLU A 80 27.85 19.29 38.32
C GLU A 80 27.03 19.61 37.08
N LEU A 81 27.16 20.81 36.49
CA LEU A 81 26.52 21.16 35.22
C LEU A 81 26.92 20.22 34.09
N SER A 82 28.19 19.85 33.99
CA SER A 82 28.66 18.93 32.95
C SER A 82 28.07 17.53 33.11
N LEU A 83 27.98 17.03 34.34
CA LEU A 83 27.39 15.74 34.67
C LEU A 83 25.87 15.72 34.39
N LEU A 84 25.15 16.76 34.81
CA LEU A 84 23.72 16.90 34.59
C LEU A 84 23.38 16.99 33.08
N ARG A 85 24.20 17.74 32.31
CA ARG A 85 24.10 17.85 30.87
C ARG A 85 24.22 16.47 30.21
N THR A 86 25.26 15.70 30.59
CA THR A 86 25.47 14.34 30.04
C THR A 86 24.28 13.42 30.32
N LYS A 87 23.77 13.46 31.55
CA LYS A 87 22.57 12.68 31.91
C LYS A 87 21.33 13.10 31.10
N ARG A 88 21.06 14.43 31.04
CA ARG A 88 19.95 14.98 30.24
C ARG A 88 20.04 14.53 28.77
N ASP A 89 21.21 14.67 28.16
CA ASP A 89 21.41 14.35 26.74
C ASP A 89 21.22 12.86 26.44
N ARG A 90 21.68 12.00 27.39
CA ARG A 90 21.38 10.55 27.27
C ARG A 90 19.90 10.26 27.22
N TYR A 91 19.09 10.83 28.13
CA TYR A 91 17.66 10.63 28.16
C TYR A 91 16.98 11.31 26.97
N ALA A 92 17.43 12.48 26.52
CA ALA A 92 16.94 13.17 25.34
C ALA A 92 17.14 12.32 24.09
N ASN A 93 18.27 11.62 23.94
CA ASN A 93 18.53 10.72 22.83
C ASN A 93 17.56 9.52 22.84
N LEU A 94 17.24 8.95 24.00
CA LEU A 94 16.22 7.90 24.11
C LEU A 94 14.84 8.42 23.67
N VAL A 95 14.42 9.60 24.15
CA VAL A 95 13.15 10.23 23.75
C VAL A 95 13.10 10.47 22.23
N ARG A 96 14.21 10.96 21.65
CA ARG A 96 14.34 11.14 20.19
C ARG A 96 14.13 9.82 19.42
N GLY A 97 14.72 8.72 19.90
CA GLY A 97 14.54 7.40 19.29
C GLY A 97 13.08 6.93 19.30
N PHE A 98 12.32 7.21 20.37
CA PHE A 98 10.87 6.94 20.39
C PHE A 98 10.10 7.83 19.43
N SER A 99 10.47 9.11 19.31
CA SER A 99 9.84 10.04 18.38
C SER A 99 10.07 9.63 16.92
N ASP A 100 11.28 9.18 16.58
CA ASP A 100 11.60 8.67 15.25
C ASP A 100 10.75 7.48 14.88
N LYS A 101 10.66 6.49 15.76
CA LYS A 101 9.83 5.30 15.54
C LYS A 101 8.35 5.64 15.41
N LYS A 102 7.88 6.61 16.20
CA LYS A 102 6.49 7.08 16.07
C LYS A 102 6.23 7.66 14.69
N MET A 103 7.12 8.52 14.18
CA MET A 103 7.00 9.13 12.85
C MET A 103 7.02 8.07 11.74
N GLU A 104 7.95 7.11 11.82
CA GLU A 104 8.02 5.99 10.88
C GLU A 104 6.72 5.17 10.85
N GLU A 105 6.15 4.89 12.02
CA GLU A 105 4.89 4.13 12.13
C GLU A 105 3.67 4.91 11.65
N GLU A 106 3.62 6.22 11.87
CA GLU A 106 2.55 7.07 11.34
C GLU A 106 2.55 7.08 9.82
N ASP A 107 3.73 7.19 9.20
CA ASP A 107 3.84 7.19 7.75
C ASP A 107 3.60 5.79 7.14
N LEU A 108 4.07 4.72 7.80
CA LEU A 108 3.74 3.35 7.41
C LEU A 108 2.24 3.11 7.47
N ARG A 109 1.56 3.56 8.53
CA ARG A 109 0.10 3.45 8.65
C ARG A 109 -0.64 4.18 7.53
N LYS A 110 -0.16 5.37 7.09
CA LYS A 110 -0.74 6.08 5.93
C LYS A 110 -0.59 5.26 4.65
N ALA A 111 0.57 4.64 4.44
CA ALA A 111 0.79 3.76 3.29
C ALA A 111 -0.13 2.52 3.33
N GLU A 112 -0.26 1.86 4.48
CA GLU A 112 -1.16 0.72 4.67
C GLU A 112 -2.63 1.10 4.47
N MET A 113 -3.05 2.30 4.93
CA MET A 113 -4.40 2.82 4.66
C MET A 113 -4.64 3.02 3.16
N ALA A 114 -3.64 3.50 2.42
CA ALA A 114 -3.75 3.65 0.98
C ALA A 114 -3.90 2.29 0.27
N TRP A 115 -3.19 1.26 0.73
CA TRP A 115 -3.37 -0.10 0.23
C TRP A 115 -4.76 -0.66 0.55
N LEU A 116 -5.31 -0.39 1.73
CA LEU A 116 -6.67 -0.76 2.10
C LEU A 116 -7.70 -0.10 1.17
N ILE A 117 -7.56 1.22 0.96
CA ILE A 117 -8.43 1.96 0.03
C ILE A 117 -8.29 1.41 -1.40
N GLY A 118 -7.05 1.18 -1.85
CA GLY A 118 -6.78 0.61 -3.16
C GLY A 118 -7.40 -0.78 -3.35
N LEU A 119 -7.30 -1.65 -2.34
CA LEU A 119 -7.91 -2.97 -2.34
C LEU A 119 -9.44 -2.89 -2.42
N HIS A 120 -10.04 -1.94 -1.71
CA HIS A 120 -11.48 -1.72 -1.79
C HIS A 120 -11.91 -1.20 -3.17
N VAL A 121 -11.13 -0.30 -3.78
CA VAL A 121 -11.32 0.14 -5.17
C VAL A 121 -11.27 -1.07 -6.12
N TYR A 122 -10.26 -1.94 -5.96
CA TYR A 122 -10.18 -3.19 -6.72
C TYR A 122 -11.42 -4.06 -6.53
N ASN A 123 -11.87 -4.26 -5.27
CA ASN A 123 -13.10 -5.02 -4.95
C ASN A 123 -14.32 -4.53 -5.75
N VAL A 124 -14.53 -3.21 -5.79
CA VAL A 124 -15.67 -2.62 -6.51
C VAL A 124 -15.54 -2.78 -8.03
N PHE A 125 -14.35 -2.48 -8.57
CA PHE A 125 -14.09 -2.60 -10.02
C PHE A 125 -14.22 -4.05 -10.51
N ASP A 126 -13.67 -5.00 -9.76
CA ASP A 126 -13.68 -6.41 -10.13
C ASP A 126 -15.10 -7.00 -10.06
N ALA A 127 -15.86 -6.66 -9.02
CA ALA A 127 -17.27 -7.06 -8.93
C ALA A 127 -18.12 -6.47 -10.07
N PHE A 128 -17.85 -5.23 -10.48
CA PHE A 128 -18.47 -4.63 -11.65
C PHE A 128 -18.10 -5.38 -12.94
N GLY A 129 -16.81 -5.74 -13.08
CA GLY A 129 -16.32 -6.54 -14.21
C GLY A 129 -17.03 -7.90 -14.33
N ILE A 130 -17.16 -8.61 -13.21
CA ILE A 130 -17.90 -9.88 -13.16
C ILE A 130 -19.34 -9.69 -13.60
N TRP A 131 -20.03 -8.66 -13.08
CA TRP A 131 -21.40 -8.38 -13.47
C TRP A 131 -21.53 -8.08 -14.99
N MET A 132 -20.59 -7.31 -15.55
CA MET A 132 -20.53 -7.01 -16.99
C MET A 132 -20.36 -8.28 -17.81
N ASN A 133 -19.43 -9.16 -17.45
CA ASN A 133 -19.11 -10.38 -18.18
C ASN A 133 -20.27 -11.39 -18.16
N ASN A 134 -21.00 -11.50 -17.05
CA ASN A 134 -22.16 -12.39 -16.91
C ASN A 134 -23.35 -12.02 -17.83
N ARG A 135 -23.33 -10.83 -18.43
CA ARG A 135 -24.41 -10.39 -19.36
C ARG A 135 -24.23 -10.80 -20.81
N GLY A 136 -23.15 -11.49 -21.14
CA GLY A 136 -22.90 -12.01 -22.47
C GLY A 136 -22.92 -10.92 -23.54
N HIS A 137 -22.05 -9.93 -23.38
CA HIS A 137 -21.84 -8.93 -24.42
C HIS A 137 -21.13 -9.61 -25.59
N SER A 138 -21.68 -9.44 -26.79
CA SER A 138 -21.01 -9.83 -28.02
C SER A 138 -19.59 -9.31 -28.04
N VAL A 139 -18.65 -10.15 -28.44
CA VAL A 139 -17.24 -9.76 -28.62
C VAL A 139 -17.22 -8.65 -29.67
N GLU A 140 -17.18 -7.40 -29.20
CA GLU A 140 -17.07 -6.25 -30.09
C GLU A 140 -15.59 -6.09 -30.42
N GLN A 141 -15.26 -6.12 -31.72
CA GLN A 141 -13.90 -5.93 -32.20
C GLN A 141 -13.31 -4.62 -31.66
N ARG A 142 -12.18 -4.71 -30.97
CA ARG A 142 -11.57 -3.56 -30.29
C ARG A 142 -10.40 -3.04 -31.11
N SER A 143 -10.33 -1.72 -31.26
CA SER A 143 -9.25 -1.09 -31.99
C SER A 143 -8.01 -0.93 -31.11
N MET A 144 -6.87 -1.50 -31.53
CA MET A 144 -5.57 -1.32 -30.90
C MET A 144 -5.21 0.17 -30.71
N GLY A 145 -5.47 1.00 -31.74
CA GLY A 145 -5.17 2.44 -31.66
C GLY A 145 -5.99 3.16 -30.59
N LYS A 146 -7.26 2.81 -30.41
CA LYS A 146 -8.10 3.35 -29.33
C LYS A 146 -7.65 2.83 -27.97
N ALA A 147 -7.33 1.53 -27.84
CA ALA A 147 -6.81 0.96 -26.61
C ALA A 147 -5.53 1.66 -26.16
N LEU A 148 -4.59 1.91 -27.09
CA LEU A 148 -3.37 2.67 -26.82
C LEU A 148 -3.68 4.11 -26.38
N ALA A 149 -4.58 4.81 -27.09
CA ALA A 149 -4.95 6.18 -26.73
C ALA A 149 -5.56 6.27 -25.34
N PHE A 150 -6.45 5.36 -24.98
CA PHE A 150 -7.02 5.30 -23.64
C PHE A 150 -6.01 4.84 -22.59
N ALA A 151 -5.04 3.99 -22.91
CA ALA A 151 -4.01 3.50 -22.01
C ALA A 151 -3.03 4.60 -21.56
N LEU A 152 -2.98 5.75 -22.22
CA LEU A 152 -2.25 6.94 -21.75
C LEU A 152 -2.85 7.49 -20.43
N ILE A 153 -4.11 7.20 -20.16
CA ILE A 153 -4.73 7.43 -18.85
C ILE A 153 -4.62 6.11 -18.07
N PRO A 154 -4.03 6.11 -16.87
CA PRO A 154 -3.91 4.88 -16.10
C PRO A 154 -5.26 4.14 -15.97
N GLY A 155 -5.30 2.88 -16.35
CA GLY A 155 -6.52 2.06 -16.33
C GLY A 155 -7.51 2.30 -17.48
N GLY A 156 -7.35 3.36 -18.26
CA GLY A 156 -8.26 3.70 -19.34
C GLY A 156 -8.29 2.65 -20.47
N GLY A 157 -7.14 2.07 -20.81
CA GLY A 157 -7.04 0.98 -21.77
C GLY A 157 -7.80 -0.28 -21.32
N GLN A 158 -7.66 -0.67 -20.05
CA GLN A 158 -8.38 -1.79 -19.46
C GLN A 158 -9.90 -1.54 -19.43
N ILE A 159 -10.31 -0.32 -19.07
CA ILE A 159 -11.73 0.08 -19.09
C ILE A 159 -12.27 0.04 -20.51
N TYR A 160 -11.53 0.52 -21.52
CA TYR A 160 -11.90 0.41 -22.93
C TYR A 160 -12.05 -1.06 -23.34
N ASN A 161 -11.16 -1.92 -22.88
CA ASN A 161 -11.22 -3.36 -23.12
C ASN A 161 -12.26 -4.10 -22.23
N ARG A 162 -13.03 -3.36 -21.41
CA ARG A 162 -14.02 -3.90 -20.46
C ARG A 162 -13.40 -4.84 -19.40
N ASP A 163 -12.11 -4.76 -19.19
CA ASP A 163 -11.41 -5.52 -18.15
C ASP A 163 -11.30 -4.69 -16.87
N PHE A 164 -12.43 -4.54 -16.20
CA PHE A 164 -12.54 -3.71 -14.99
C PHE A 164 -11.73 -4.28 -13.83
N GLY A 165 -11.57 -5.62 -13.76
CA GLY A 165 -10.71 -6.25 -12.74
C GLY A 165 -9.25 -5.82 -12.86
N LYS A 166 -8.69 -5.83 -14.08
CA LYS A 166 -7.33 -5.33 -14.33
C LYS A 166 -7.21 -3.82 -14.05
N ALA A 167 -8.22 -3.03 -14.45
CA ALA A 167 -8.25 -1.60 -14.14
C ALA A 167 -8.22 -1.35 -12.62
N GLY A 168 -9.03 -2.06 -11.85
CA GLY A 168 -9.06 -1.98 -10.39
C GLY A 168 -7.74 -2.36 -9.75
N LEU A 169 -7.09 -3.43 -10.23
CA LEU A 169 -5.79 -3.88 -9.77
C LEU A 169 -4.70 -2.83 -10.03
N LEU A 170 -4.72 -2.19 -11.20
CA LEU A 170 -3.83 -1.09 -11.53
C LEU A 170 -4.04 0.10 -10.59
N TYR A 171 -5.28 0.51 -10.35
CA TYR A 171 -5.57 1.61 -9.42
C TYR A 171 -5.11 1.28 -8.00
N MET A 172 -5.34 0.06 -7.51
CA MET A 172 -4.82 -0.39 -6.22
C MET A 172 -3.29 -0.21 -6.15
N GLY A 173 -2.57 -0.70 -7.16
CA GLY A 173 -1.11 -0.60 -7.22
C GLY A 173 -0.61 0.84 -7.27
N LEU A 174 -1.24 1.70 -8.06
CA LEU A 174 -0.87 3.12 -8.18
C LEU A 174 -1.19 3.91 -6.90
N ILE A 175 -2.35 3.71 -6.29
CA ILE A 175 -2.71 4.36 -5.01
C ILE A 175 -1.67 4.00 -3.93
N GLY A 176 -1.33 2.70 -3.81
CA GLY A 176 -0.31 2.23 -2.89
C GLY A 176 1.07 2.82 -3.18
N ALA A 177 1.51 2.80 -4.44
CA ALA A 177 2.81 3.31 -4.85
C ALA A 177 2.94 4.83 -4.61
N PHE A 178 1.98 5.64 -5.05
CA PHE A 178 2.01 7.09 -4.88
C PHE A 178 2.01 7.50 -3.40
N THR A 179 1.20 6.85 -2.57
CA THR A 179 1.19 7.14 -1.13
C THR A 179 2.51 6.71 -0.48
N SER A 180 3.05 5.55 -0.86
CA SER A 180 4.35 5.08 -0.35
C SER A 180 5.51 6.01 -0.75
N ILE A 181 5.47 6.60 -1.97
CA ILE A 181 6.42 7.63 -2.40
C ILE A 181 6.30 8.87 -1.49
N GLY A 182 5.08 9.36 -1.27
CA GLY A 182 4.81 10.55 -0.45
C GLY A 182 5.24 10.37 1.00
N THR A 183 4.88 9.27 1.65
CA THR A 183 5.24 8.98 3.03
C THR A 183 6.75 8.79 3.20
N THR A 184 7.39 8.12 2.25
CA THR A 184 8.85 7.95 2.27
C THR A 184 9.58 9.28 2.04
N GLN A 185 9.07 10.15 1.17
CA GLN A 185 9.60 11.49 0.97
C GLN A 185 9.48 12.33 2.26
N HIS A 186 8.35 12.26 2.95
CA HIS A 186 8.14 12.94 4.23
C HIS A 186 9.17 12.49 5.28
N LEU A 187 9.46 11.19 5.37
CA LEU A 187 10.52 10.67 6.26
C LEU A 187 11.91 11.18 5.88
N ILE A 188 12.22 11.26 4.58
CA ILE A 188 13.49 11.83 4.11
C ILE A 188 13.61 13.29 4.58
N GLU A 189 12.59 14.10 4.42
CA GLU A 189 12.57 15.51 4.83
C GLU A 189 12.71 15.67 6.33
N TYR A 190 12.00 14.86 7.11
CA TYR A 190 12.11 14.80 8.56
C TYR A 190 13.54 14.51 9.01
N TYR A 191 14.21 13.49 8.44
CA TYR A 191 15.58 13.15 8.81
C TYR A 191 16.62 14.14 8.29
N LEU A 192 16.38 14.79 7.15
CA LEU A 192 17.23 15.86 6.65
C LEU A 192 17.23 17.06 7.58
N GLU A 193 16.06 17.47 8.08
CA GLU A 193 15.96 18.58 9.03
C GLU A 193 16.64 18.24 10.35
N ARG A 194 16.42 17.04 10.86
CA ARG A 194 17.14 16.57 12.06
C ARG A 194 18.66 16.56 11.88
N ARG A 195 19.15 16.07 10.74
CA ARG A 195 20.59 16.06 10.45
C ARG A 195 21.17 17.46 10.41
N ARG A 196 20.40 18.44 9.90
CA ARG A 196 20.83 19.87 9.91
C ARG A 196 21.06 20.38 11.32
N VAL A 197 20.17 20.07 12.25
CA VAL A 197 20.29 20.46 13.66
C VAL A 197 21.51 19.79 14.33
N ILE A 198 21.64 18.46 14.16
CA ILE A 198 22.74 17.67 14.77
C ILE A 198 24.12 18.10 14.26
N ARG A 199 24.23 18.47 12.98
CA ARG A 199 25.48 18.99 12.42
C ARG A 199 25.95 20.24 13.16
N GLY A 200 25.06 21.10 13.61
CA GLY A 200 25.38 22.25 14.47
C GLY A 200 25.92 21.86 15.86
N GLU A 201 25.50 20.69 16.37
CA GLU A 201 25.93 20.16 17.68
C GLU A 201 27.26 19.39 17.62
N LYS A 202 27.86 19.20 16.44
CA LYS A 202 29.10 18.42 16.20
C LYS A 202 29.02 16.97 16.68
N ASN A 203 27.85 16.35 16.61
CA ASN A 203 27.63 14.94 16.97
C ASN A 203 27.76 14.08 15.72
N PHE A 204 29.00 13.66 15.40
CA PHE A 204 29.31 12.92 14.17
C PHE A 204 28.64 11.54 14.10
N GLU A 205 28.55 10.81 15.20
CA GLU A 205 27.93 9.48 15.25
C GLU A 205 26.43 9.55 14.91
N GLU A 206 25.72 10.49 15.49
CA GLU A 206 24.29 10.68 15.19
C GLU A 206 24.08 11.22 13.76
N GLU A 207 24.97 12.08 13.26
CA GLU A 207 24.91 12.56 11.87
C GLU A 207 25.09 11.41 10.88
N GLU A 208 26.01 10.48 11.12
CA GLU A 208 26.23 9.29 10.30
C GLU A 208 24.98 8.40 10.29
N ARG A 209 24.44 8.08 11.45
CA ARG A 209 23.22 7.28 11.62
C ARG A 209 22.03 7.88 10.88
N LEU A 210 21.84 9.20 10.94
CA LEU A 210 20.78 9.90 10.20
C LEU A 210 21.03 9.86 8.69
N SER A 211 22.29 9.93 8.25
CA SER A 211 22.65 9.85 6.84
C SER A 211 22.36 8.47 6.26
N GLU A 212 22.61 7.40 7.01
CA GLU A 212 22.23 6.03 6.63
C GLU A 212 20.72 5.87 6.49
N ARG A 213 19.93 6.40 7.44
CA ARG A 213 18.47 6.39 7.36
C ARG A 213 17.95 7.14 6.15
N ILE A 214 18.47 8.34 5.87
CA ILE A 214 18.10 9.12 4.68
C ILE A 214 18.40 8.31 3.41
N THR A 215 19.55 7.65 3.34
CA THR A 215 19.94 6.81 2.20
C THR A 215 19.01 5.63 2.03
N HIS A 216 18.65 4.96 3.13
CA HIS A 216 17.69 3.86 3.12
C HIS A 216 16.32 4.31 2.57
N TYR A 217 15.76 5.41 3.08
CA TYR A 217 14.46 5.90 2.61
C TYR A 217 14.49 6.41 1.17
N ARG A 218 15.61 7.01 0.71
CA ARG A 218 15.79 7.36 -0.71
C ARG A 218 15.75 6.13 -1.62
N LYS A 219 16.39 5.04 -1.20
CA LYS A 219 16.34 3.76 -1.92
C LYS A 219 14.91 3.24 -2.00
N ASN A 220 14.20 3.21 -0.88
CA ASN A 220 12.81 2.74 -0.82
C ASN A 220 11.89 3.61 -1.70
N ARG A 221 12.00 4.95 -1.63
CA ARG A 221 11.24 5.85 -2.50
C ARG A 221 11.49 5.55 -3.98
N ASN A 222 12.75 5.38 -4.36
CA ASN A 222 13.09 5.09 -5.75
C ASN A 222 12.54 3.71 -6.19
N GLN A 223 12.50 2.71 -5.31
CA GLN A 223 11.86 1.42 -5.60
C GLN A 223 10.35 1.59 -5.86
N TYR A 224 9.64 2.41 -5.08
CA TYR A 224 8.22 2.68 -5.31
C TYR A 224 7.99 3.45 -6.61
N ILE A 225 8.85 4.43 -6.96
CA ILE A 225 8.78 5.14 -8.25
C ILE A 225 8.94 4.16 -9.41
N TRP A 226 9.99 3.32 -9.38
CA TRP A 226 10.21 2.32 -10.43
C TRP A 226 9.10 1.27 -10.46
N GLY A 227 8.62 0.80 -9.31
CA GLY A 227 7.49 -0.13 -9.23
C GLY A 227 6.24 0.44 -9.87
N GLY A 228 5.87 1.67 -9.54
CA GLY A 228 4.72 2.35 -10.14
C GLY A 228 4.88 2.55 -11.66
N ALA A 229 6.08 2.95 -12.11
CA ALA A 229 6.37 3.11 -13.54
C ALA A 229 6.27 1.78 -14.31
N ILE A 230 6.81 0.68 -13.76
CA ILE A 230 6.74 -0.66 -14.36
C ILE A 230 5.28 -1.13 -14.44
N ILE A 231 4.51 -0.98 -13.37
CA ILE A 231 3.08 -1.34 -13.34
C ILE A 231 2.32 -0.58 -14.43
N TYR A 232 2.58 0.72 -14.55
CA TYR A 232 1.91 1.55 -15.56
C TYR A 232 2.32 1.16 -17.00
N LEU A 233 3.62 0.99 -17.27
CA LEU A 233 4.09 0.56 -18.59
C LEU A 233 3.57 -0.82 -18.98
N TYR A 234 3.55 -1.75 -18.01
CA TYR A 234 2.94 -3.07 -18.22
C TYR A 234 1.46 -2.94 -18.58
N SER A 235 0.70 -2.06 -17.90
CA SER A 235 -0.73 -1.88 -18.18
C SER A 235 -0.99 -1.35 -19.61
N ILE A 236 -0.12 -0.50 -20.14
CA ILE A 236 -0.23 -0.05 -21.53
C ILE A 236 -0.06 -1.22 -22.49
N GLY A 237 0.97 -2.05 -22.30
CA GLY A 237 1.22 -3.25 -23.10
C GLY A 237 0.06 -4.25 -23.02
N ASP A 238 -0.43 -4.52 -21.82
CA ASP A 238 -1.56 -5.41 -21.55
C ASP A 238 -2.84 -4.93 -22.30
N ALA A 239 -3.16 -3.64 -22.22
CA ALA A 239 -4.32 -3.09 -22.92
C ALA A 239 -4.24 -3.23 -24.45
N ILE A 240 -3.04 -3.10 -25.03
CA ILE A 240 -2.80 -3.30 -26.47
C ILE A 240 -3.01 -4.77 -26.83
N VAL A 241 -2.42 -5.68 -26.05
CA VAL A 241 -2.52 -7.13 -26.27
C VAL A 241 -3.97 -7.60 -26.17
N ASP A 242 -4.70 -7.16 -25.15
CA ASP A 242 -6.12 -7.49 -25.00
C ASP A 242 -6.96 -6.99 -26.18
N ALA A 243 -6.66 -5.79 -26.71
CA ALA A 243 -7.35 -5.27 -27.89
C ALA A 243 -7.03 -6.08 -29.15
N LEU A 244 -5.79 -6.51 -29.33
CA LEU A 244 -5.39 -7.38 -30.45
C LEU A 244 -6.02 -8.76 -30.38
N LEU A 245 -6.07 -9.34 -29.15
CA LEU A 245 -6.67 -10.66 -28.93
C LEU A 245 -8.19 -10.65 -28.99
N SER A 246 -8.84 -9.49 -28.94
CA SER A 246 -10.30 -9.38 -29.06
C SER A 246 -10.84 -9.82 -30.42
N ASP A 247 -9.97 -9.92 -31.45
CA ASP A 247 -10.33 -10.42 -32.79
C ASP A 247 -10.24 -11.94 -32.91
N PHE A 248 -9.62 -12.59 -31.94
CA PHE A 248 -9.50 -14.04 -31.93
C PHE A 248 -10.57 -14.62 -31.01
N ASP A 249 -11.48 -15.43 -31.57
CA ASP A 249 -12.30 -16.33 -30.76
C ASP A 249 -11.34 -17.16 -29.90
N ASN A 250 -11.56 -17.21 -28.60
CA ASN A 250 -10.65 -17.92 -27.67
C ASN A 250 -10.73 -19.43 -27.96
N PRO A 251 -9.85 -20.00 -28.81
CA PRO A 251 -9.91 -21.42 -29.13
C PRO A 251 -9.29 -22.29 -28.00
N LEU A 252 -8.70 -21.68 -26.99
CA LEU A 252 -7.98 -22.39 -25.93
C LEU A 252 -8.66 -22.21 -24.58
N HIS A 253 -9.26 -23.29 -24.08
CA HIS A 253 -9.79 -23.38 -22.73
C HIS A 253 -8.82 -24.19 -21.85
N PHE A 254 -8.23 -23.55 -20.84
CA PHE A 254 -7.46 -24.23 -19.79
C PHE A 254 -8.36 -24.47 -18.59
N ALA A 255 -8.56 -25.72 -18.20
CA ALA A 255 -9.21 -26.06 -16.95
C ALA A 255 -8.29 -26.93 -16.09
N ILE A 256 -8.18 -26.56 -14.82
CA ILE A 256 -7.51 -27.39 -13.79
C ILE A 256 -8.61 -27.82 -12.83
N ALA A 257 -8.86 -29.13 -12.75
CA ALA A 257 -9.85 -29.70 -11.85
C ALA A 257 -9.20 -30.81 -10.99
N PRO A 258 -9.66 -31.02 -9.76
CA PRO A 258 -9.25 -32.18 -8.99
C PRO A 258 -9.75 -33.45 -9.69
N SER A 259 -8.85 -34.42 -9.87
CA SER A 259 -9.19 -35.75 -10.40
C SER A 259 -9.83 -36.62 -9.32
N PHE A 260 -10.80 -37.44 -9.69
CA PHE A 260 -11.40 -38.43 -8.80
C PHE A 260 -10.41 -39.51 -8.29
N GLU A 261 -9.24 -39.63 -8.92
CA GLU A 261 -8.18 -40.57 -8.55
C GLU A 261 -7.10 -39.94 -7.63
N GLY A 262 -7.34 -38.73 -7.10
CA GLY A 262 -6.43 -38.10 -6.12
C GLY A 262 -5.27 -37.34 -6.76
N GLY A 263 -5.52 -36.49 -7.76
CA GLY A 263 -4.53 -35.62 -8.39
C GLY A 263 -5.17 -34.36 -8.96
N LEU A 264 -4.36 -33.51 -9.62
CA LEU A 264 -4.84 -32.37 -10.40
C LEU A 264 -4.83 -32.76 -11.89
N GLN A 265 -5.97 -32.65 -12.55
CA GLN A 265 -6.08 -32.85 -13.99
C GLN A 265 -6.10 -31.46 -14.66
N ALA A 266 -5.14 -31.23 -15.55
CA ALA A 266 -5.14 -30.06 -16.42
C ALA A 266 -5.71 -30.50 -17.78
N SER A 267 -6.75 -29.81 -18.27
CA SER A 267 -7.30 -30.02 -19.60
C SER A 267 -7.11 -28.77 -20.45
N VAL A 268 -6.75 -28.99 -21.72
CA VAL A 268 -6.68 -27.96 -22.75
C VAL A 268 -7.74 -28.34 -23.80
N GLY A 269 -8.78 -27.52 -23.93
CA GLY A 269 -9.78 -27.62 -24.97
C GLY A 269 -9.50 -26.65 -26.12
N ILE A 270 -9.66 -27.07 -27.35
CA ILE A 270 -9.61 -26.21 -28.52
C ILE A 270 -10.99 -26.34 -29.17
N ASP A 271 -11.77 -25.23 -29.21
CA ASP A 271 -13.01 -25.14 -29.93
C ASP A 271 -12.69 -24.74 -31.39
N PHE A 272 -13.14 -25.59 -32.35
CA PHE A 272 -12.94 -25.35 -33.77
C PHE A 272 -14.23 -24.82 -34.40
#